data_40e74150880026eddff03c036139351e
#
_entry.id   40e74150880026eddff03c036139351e
#
_cell.length_a   1.000
_cell.length_b   1.000
_cell.length_c   1.000
_cell.angle_alpha   90.00
_cell.angle_beta   90.00
_cell.angle_gamma   90.00
#
_symmetry.space_group_name_H-M   'P 1'
#
loop_
_entity.id
_entity.type
_entity.pdbx_description
1 polymer ?
#
loop_
_entity_poly.entity_id
_entity_poly.type
_entity_poly.pdbx_seq_one_letter_code
_entity_poly.pdbx_strand_id
1 'polypeptide(L)'
;WAVRYFKEQGYGHLVNISSIAGIRGNGIAPSYNATKAYQINYLEGLRLNAHKSNLPVYITDVRPGFVDTAMAKGEGLFWVAPVQKAAEQILQAIKQKKKVVYITKRWRLIALLLRIMPFSILKRV
;
A
#
# COMPACT_ATOMS: atom_id res chain seq x y z
N TRP A 1 16.28 5.64 -8.14
CA TRP A 1 17.46 6.03 -7.39
C TRP A 1 17.71 5.08 -6.21
N ALA A 2 16.83 4.99 -5.20
CA ALA A 2 17.05 4.26 -3.95
C ALA A 2 17.48 2.79 -4.15
N VAL A 3 16.78 2.02 -5.01
CA VAL A 3 17.10 0.59 -5.21
C VAL A 3 18.47 0.42 -5.88
N ARG A 4 18.86 1.32 -6.80
CA ARG A 4 20.20 1.29 -7.39
C ARG A 4 21.26 1.55 -6.33
N TYR A 5 21.09 2.60 -5.52
CA TYR A 5 21.97 2.92 -4.41
C TYR A 5 22.10 1.75 -3.41
N PHE A 6 21.00 1.10 -3.04
CA PHE A 6 21.03 -0.06 -2.15
C PHE A 6 21.74 -1.28 -2.75
N LYS A 7 21.68 -1.45 -4.07
CA LYS A 7 22.45 -2.50 -4.75
C LYS A 7 23.96 -2.21 -4.73
N GLU A 8 24.36 -0.97 -4.94
CA GLU A 8 25.75 -0.53 -4.85
C GLU A 8 26.27 -0.65 -3.40
N GLN A 9 25.45 -0.30 -2.41
CA GLN A 9 25.77 -0.42 -0.98
C GLN A 9 25.76 -1.89 -0.49
N GLY A 10 25.08 -2.80 -1.18
CA GLY A 10 24.95 -4.21 -0.84
C GLY A 10 23.75 -4.54 0.08
N TYR A 11 23.02 -3.58 0.61
CA TYR A 11 21.83 -3.76 1.46
C TYR A 11 20.92 -2.54 1.43
N GLY A 12 19.66 -2.69 1.83
CA GLY A 12 18.75 -1.56 2.01
C GLY A 12 17.30 -1.95 2.20
N HIS A 13 16.48 -0.99 2.63
CA HIS A 13 15.06 -1.17 2.81
C HIS A 13 14.28 0.07 2.35
N LEU A 14 13.56 -0.05 1.24
CA LEU A 14 12.64 0.98 0.76
C LEU A 14 11.25 0.72 1.35
N VAL A 15 10.71 1.71 2.03
CA VAL A 15 9.33 1.69 2.53
C VAL A 15 8.54 2.78 1.82
N ASN A 16 7.42 2.42 1.22
CA ASN A 16 6.53 3.36 0.57
C ASN A 16 5.11 3.23 1.11
N ILE A 17 4.43 4.35 1.25
CA ILE A 17 3.03 4.39 1.69
C ILE A 17 2.14 4.66 0.48
N SER A 18 1.58 3.58 -0.06
CA SER A 18 0.57 3.65 -1.11
C SER A 18 -0.83 3.84 -0.53
N SER A 19 -1.80 3.06 -0.89
CA SER A 19 -3.16 3.07 -0.31
C SER A 19 -3.95 1.86 -0.79
N ILE A 20 -4.99 1.49 -0.05
CA ILE A 20 -6.03 0.58 -0.56
C ILE A 20 -6.74 1.15 -1.80
N ALA A 21 -6.82 2.47 -1.91
CA ALA A 21 -7.40 3.17 -3.06
C ALA A 21 -6.70 2.85 -4.39
N GLY A 22 -5.45 2.38 -4.36
CA GLY A 22 -4.74 1.93 -5.57
C GLY A 22 -5.14 0.54 -6.08
N ILE A 23 -6.04 -0.17 -5.38
CA ILE A 23 -6.49 -1.51 -5.79
C ILE A 23 -7.51 -1.43 -6.93
N ARG A 24 -8.37 -0.42 -6.92
CA ARG A 24 -9.42 -0.20 -7.91
C ARG A 24 -9.71 1.28 -8.08
N GLY A 25 -10.07 1.71 -9.29
CA GLY A 25 -10.57 3.06 -9.53
C GLY A 25 -11.94 3.28 -8.89
N ASN A 26 -12.21 4.51 -8.46
CA ASN A 26 -13.55 4.96 -8.06
C ASN A 26 -13.91 6.30 -8.74
N GLY A 27 -15.18 6.64 -8.73
CA GLY A 27 -15.68 7.86 -9.38
C GLY A 27 -15.41 9.15 -8.61
N ILE A 28 -15.02 9.08 -7.33
CA ILE A 28 -14.85 10.26 -6.46
C ILE A 28 -13.45 10.88 -6.67
N ALA A 29 -12.41 10.05 -6.72
CA ALA A 29 -11.02 10.51 -6.79
C ALA A 29 -10.19 9.69 -7.78
N PRO A 30 -10.53 9.67 -9.09
CA PRO A 30 -9.90 8.78 -10.06
C PRO A 30 -8.40 9.03 -10.22
N SER A 31 -7.95 10.29 -10.18
CA SER A 31 -6.52 10.64 -10.24
C SER A 31 -5.73 10.13 -9.04
N TYR A 32 -6.28 10.24 -7.84
CA TYR A 32 -5.69 9.69 -6.63
C TYR A 32 -5.56 8.17 -6.71
N ASN A 33 -6.63 7.48 -7.12
CA ASN A 33 -6.62 6.03 -7.31
C ASN A 33 -5.54 5.61 -8.33
N ALA A 34 -5.47 6.30 -9.47
CA ALA A 34 -4.47 6.03 -10.50
C ALA A 34 -3.04 6.22 -10.00
N THR A 35 -2.78 7.32 -9.25
CA THR A 35 -1.48 7.57 -8.62
C THR A 35 -1.08 6.46 -7.65
N LYS A 36 -2.01 5.99 -6.82
CA LYS A 36 -1.76 4.91 -5.86
C LYS A 36 -1.61 3.55 -6.56
N ALA A 37 -2.33 3.30 -7.65
CA ALA A 37 -2.17 2.11 -8.48
C ALA A 37 -0.79 2.08 -9.16
N TYR A 38 -0.34 3.21 -9.69
CA TYR A 38 1.03 3.36 -10.21
C TYR A 38 2.07 2.98 -9.17
N GLN A 39 1.98 3.53 -7.94
CA GLN A 39 2.91 3.20 -6.86
C GLN A 39 2.93 1.70 -6.55
N ILE A 40 1.76 1.06 -6.44
CA ILE A 40 1.64 -0.37 -6.17
C ILE A 40 2.35 -1.20 -7.24
N ASN A 41 2.07 -0.93 -8.51
CA ASN A 41 2.64 -1.66 -9.64
C ASN A 41 4.16 -1.43 -9.74
N TYR A 42 4.60 -0.19 -9.61
CA TYR A 42 6.00 0.17 -9.65
C TYR A 42 6.82 -0.52 -8.54
N LEU A 43 6.30 -0.54 -7.31
CA LEU A 43 6.95 -1.21 -6.18
C LEU A 43 7.02 -2.74 -6.37
N GLU A 44 6.03 -3.33 -7.04
CA GLU A 44 6.08 -4.75 -7.40
C GLU A 44 7.22 -5.03 -8.37
N GLY A 45 7.37 -4.22 -9.40
CA GLY A 45 8.50 -4.28 -10.33
C GLY A 45 9.86 -4.10 -9.65
N LEU A 46 9.96 -3.14 -8.72
CA LEU A 46 11.18 -2.96 -7.93
C LEU A 46 11.51 -4.16 -7.04
N ARG A 47 10.51 -4.82 -6.45
CA ARG A 47 10.72 -6.06 -5.66
C ARG A 47 11.29 -7.19 -6.52
N LEU A 48 10.73 -7.39 -7.72
CA LEU A 48 11.24 -8.38 -8.66
C LEU A 48 12.68 -8.08 -9.07
N ASN A 49 12.97 -6.81 -9.33
CA ASN A 49 14.32 -6.36 -9.67
C ASN A 49 15.31 -6.54 -8.51
N ALA A 50 14.91 -6.20 -7.28
CA ALA A 50 15.73 -6.40 -6.08
C ALA A 50 15.99 -7.89 -5.81
N HIS A 51 14.97 -8.73 -5.97
CA HIS A 51 15.09 -10.18 -5.79
C HIS A 51 16.14 -10.81 -6.73
N LYS A 52 16.19 -10.37 -7.99
CA LYS A 52 17.17 -10.86 -8.96
C LYS A 52 18.62 -10.52 -8.60
N SER A 53 18.86 -9.57 -7.72
CA SER A 53 20.23 -9.19 -7.32
C SER A 53 20.84 -10.09 -6.25
N ASN A 54 20.05 -10.98 -5.62
CA ASN A 54 20.44 -11.82 -4.48
C ASN A 54 21.04 -11.05 -3.28
N LEU A 55 20.78 -9.74 -3.22
CA LEU A 55 21.23 -8.87 -2.13
C LEU A 55 20.10 -8.65 -1.12
N PRO A 56 20.40 -8.35 0.16
CA PRO A 56 19.41 -8.05 1.19
C PRO A 56 18.80 -6.65 0.99
N VAL A 57 18.16 -6.46 -0.17
CA VAL A 57 17.41 -5.24 -0.52
C VAL A 57 15.92 -5.54 -0.43
N TYR A 58 15.25 -4.86 0.51
CA TYR A 58 13.84 -5.07 0.83
C TYR A 58 12.98 -3.91 0.35
N ILE A 59 11.75 -4.21 -0.04
CA ILE A 59 10.78 -3.19 -0.48
C ILE A 59 9.44 -3.51 0.17
N THR A 60 9.00 -2.62 1.05
CA THR A 60 7.72 -2.70 1.76
C THR A 60 6.72 -1.69 1.17
N ASP A 61 5.59 -2.20 0.72
CA ASP A 61 4.44 -1.42 0.28
C ASP A 61 3.38 -1.41 1.39
N VAL A 62 3.24 -0.27 2.04
CA VAL A 62 2.22 -0.05 3.07
C VAL A 62 0.96 0.47 2.41
N ARG A 63 -0.16 -0.24 2.61
CA ARG A 63 -1.48 0.07 2.02
C ARG A 63 -2.48 0.41 3.12
N PRO A 64 -2.52 1.66 3.61
CA PRO A 64 -3.53 2.06 4.56
C PRO A 64 -4.93 2.05 3.95
N GLY A 65 -5.92 1.69 4.78
CA GLY A 65 -7.29 2.15 4.60
C GLY A 65 -7.47 3.52 5.25
N PHE A 66 -8.59 3.74 5.93
CA PHE A 66 -8.81 5.00 6.64
C PHE A 66 -8.04 5.03 7.96
N VAL A 67 -7.29 6.10 8.17
CA VAL A 67 -6.56 6.41 9.40
C VAL A 67 -7.02 7.78 9.86
N ASP A 68 -7.26 7.95 11.16
CA ASP A 68 -7.74 9.18 11.78
C ASP A 68 -6.69 10.31 11.66
N THR A 69 -6.71 10.97 10.52
CA THR A 69 -5.82 12.07 10.15
C THR A 69 -6.62 13.20 9.52
N ALA A 70 -6.01 14.36 9.36
CA ALA A 70 -6.64 15.51 8.69
C ALA A 70 -7.11 15.19 7.26
N MET A 71 -6.53 14.18 6.60
CA MET A 71 -6.91 13.75 5.26
C MET A 71 -8.15 12.86 5.26
N ALA A 72 -8.42 12.12 6.33
CA ALA A 72 -9.56 11.22 6.44
C ALA A 72 -10.76 11.95 7.06
N LYS A 73 -11.27 12.95 6.38
CA LYS A 73 -12.47 13.71 6.77
C LYS A 73 -13.59 13.48 5.75
N GLY A 74 -14.84 13.41 6.22
CA GLY A 74 -16.03 13.27 5.38
C GLY A 74 -16.95 12.16 5.85
N GLU A 75 -18.10 12.03 5.18
CA GLU A 75 -19.09 10.99 5.43
C GLU A 75 -18.66 9.65 4.83
N GLY A 76 -19.24 8.56 5.33
CA GLY A 76 -18.98 7.21 4.79
C GLY A 76 -17.66 6.55 5.21
N LEU A 77 -16.92 7.15 6.13
CA LEU A 77 -15.71 6.53 6.68
C LEU A 77 -16.08 5.35 7.58
N PHE A 78 -15.47 4.20 7.33
CA PHE A 78 -15.62 3.01 8.16
C PHE A 78 -14.26 2.40 8.48
N TRP A 79 -14.19 1.68 9.59
CA TRP A 79 -12.95 1.04 10.05
C TRP A 79 -11.76 1.99 10.17
N VAL A 80 -12.02 3.22 10.53
CA VAL A 80 -10.98 4.22 10.79
C VAL A 80 -10.05 3.73 11.89
N ALA A 81 -8.76 3.75 11.63
CA ALA A 81 -7.75 3.32 12.59
C ALA A 81 -7.20 4.52 13.36
N PRO A 82 -7.02 4.45 14.69
CA PRO A 82 -6.26 5.45 15.42
C PRO A 82 -4.84 5.56 14.86
N VAL A 83 -4.31 6.78 14.79
CA VAL A 83 -2.96 7.08 14.26
C VAL A 83 -1.89 6.21 14.94
N GLN A 84 -1.93 6.13 16.27
CA GLN A 84 -0.99 5.35 17.06
C GLN A 84 -0.96 3.88 16.62
N LYS A 85 -2.14 3.25 16.51
CA LYS A 85 -2.27 1.85 16.06
C LYS A 85 -1.77 1.64 14.63
N ALA A 86 -2.02 2.60 13.75
CA ALA A 86 -1.51 2.55 12.38
C ALA A 86 0.02 2.61 12.36
N ALA A 87 0.62 3.53 13.11
CA ALA A 87 2.06 3.70 13.22
C ALA A 87 2.75 2.44 13.78
N GLU A 88 2.20 1.85 14.84
CA GLU A 88 2.73 0.61 15.43
C GLU A 88 2.72 -0.56 14.43
N GLN A 89 1.62 -0.73 13.66
CA GLN A 89 1.53 -1.78 12.66
C GLN A 89 2.51 -1.55 11.49
N ILE A 90 2.71 -0.29 11.09
CA ILE A 90 3.70 0.07 10.06
C ILE A 90 5.11 -0.26 10.55
N LEU A 91 5.46 0.20 11.75
CA LEU A 91 6.79 -0.06 12.34
C LEU A 91 7.07 -1.56 12.46
N GLN A 92 6.10 -2.34 12.92
CA GLN A 92 6.22 -3.79 13.01
C GLN A 92 6.41 -4.43 11.62
N ALA A 93 5.68 -3.96 10.60
CA ALA A 93 5.83 -4.46 9.24
C ALA A 93 7.21 -4.16 8.65
N ILE A 94 7.77 -2.98 8.95
CA ILE A 94 9.12 -2.58 8.56
C ILE A 94 10.15 -3.50 9.22
N LYS A 95 10.08 -3.68 10.55
CA LYS A 95 10.97 -4.58 11.29
C LYS A 95 10.94 -6.01 10.75
N GLN A 96 9.77 -6.49 10.34
CA GLN A 96 9.57 -7.82 9.76
C GLN A 96 9.87 -7.88 8.25
N LYS A 97 10.29 -6.79 7.62
CA LYS A 97 10.61 -6.70 6.18
C LYS A 97 9.46 -7.22 5.29
N LYS A 98 8.21 -6.91 5.67
CA LYS A 98 7.03 -7.37 4.91
C LYS A 98 6.99 -6.75 3.53
N LYS A 99 6.69 -7.54 2.51
CA LYS A 99 6.56 -7.09 1.11
C LYS A 99 5.35 -6.16 0.91
N VAL A 100 4.21 -6.54 1.48
CA VAL A 100 2.94 -5.78 1.42
C VAL A 100 2.26 -5.87 2.78
N VAL A 101 1.77 -4.75 3.28
CA VAL A 101 1.00 -4.69 4.52
C VAL A 101 -0.21 -3.78 4.38
N TYR A 102 -1.37 -4.26 4.84
CA TYR A 102 -2.61 -3.47 4.92
C TYR A 102 -2.78 -2.93 6.35
N ILE A 103 -3.08 -1.66 6.48
CA ILE A 103 -3.31 -0.97 7.74
C ILE A 103 -4.78 -0.49 7.79
N THR A 104 -5.62 -1.05 8.65
CA THR A 104 -5.39 -2.22 9.51
C THR A 104 -5.49 -3.52 8.72
N LYS A 105 -5.10 -4.66 9.32
CA LYS A 105 -5.08 -5.98 8.63
C LYS A 105 -6.39 -6.37 7.95
N ARG A 106 -7.54 -5.96 8.49
CA ARG A 106 -8.90 -6.24 7.94
C ARG A 106 -9.11 -5.65 6.54
N TRP A 107 -8.41 -4.57 6.19
CA TRP A 107 -8.44 -3.97 4.85
C TRP A 107 -7.95 -4.93 3.75
N ARG A 108 -7.24 -5.99 4.11
CA ARG A 108 -6.87 -7.06 3.17
C ARG A 108 -8.08 -7.74 2.55
N LEU A 109 -9.16 -7.92 3.34
CA LEU A 109 -10.41 -8.50 2.83
C LEU A 109 -11.08 -7.56 1.81
N ILE A 110 -11.15 -6.26 2.12
CA ILE A 110 -11.68 -5.27 1.18
C ILE A 110 -10.83 -5.23 -0.10
N ALA A 111 -9.50 -5.27 0.02
CA ALA A 111 -8.62 -5.31 -1.15
C ALA A 111 -8.89 -6.53 -2.05
N LEU A 112 -9.13 -7.70 -1.45
CA LEU A 112 -9.49 -8.91 -2.19
C LEU A 112 -10.84 -8.75 -2.90
N LEU A 113 -11.87 -8.28 -2.20
CA LEU A 113 -13.18 -8.02 -2.77
C LEU A 113 -13.11 -7.03 -3.95
N LEU A 114 -12.41 -5.91 -3.77
CA LEU A 114 -12.24 -4.91 -4.82
C LEU A 114 -11.56 -5.47 -6.07
N ARG A 115 -10.62 -6.40 -5.94
CA ARG A 115 -9.94 -7.04 -7.08
C ARG A 115 -10.85 -7.91 -7.92
N ILE A 116 -11.75 -8.66 -7.29
CA ILE A 116 -12.60 -9.64 -7.97
C ILE A 116 -13.99 -9.08 -8.32
N MET A 117 -14.37 -7.93 -7.76
CA MET A 117 -15.69 -7.34 -7.94
C MET A 117 -15.93 -6.97 -9.41
N PRO A 118 -16.98 -7.47 -10.07
CA PRO A 118 -17.31 -7.08 -11.44
C PRO A 118 -17.82 -5.63 -11.50
N PHE A 119 -17.64 -5.00 -12.65
CA PHE A 119 -18.03 -3.59 -12.84
C PHE A 119 -19.54 -3.34 -12.60
N SER A 120 -20.38 -4.32 -12.92
CA SER A 120 -21.84 -4.25 -12.69
C SER A 120 -22.22 -4.05 -11.22
N ILE A 121 -21.39 -4.53 -10.28
CA ILE A 121 -21.56 -4.31 -8.84
C ILE A 121 -20.84 -3.02 -8.42
N LEU A 122 -19.63 -2.80 -8.88
CA LEU A 122 -18.81 -1.64 -8.52
C LEU A 122 -19.52 -0.30 -8.81
N LYS A 123 -20.27 -0.20 -9.91
CA LYS A 123 -21.02 1.01 -10.26
C LYS A 123 -22.16 1.37 -9.31
N ARG A 124 -22.51 0.49 -8.37
CA ARG A 124 -23.58 0.69 -7.38
C ARG A 124 -23.04 1.05 -6.00
N VAL A 125 -21.75 0.96 -5.82
CA VAL A 125 -21.00 1.27 -4.59
C VAL A 125 -20.26 2.59 -4.74
#